data_8ce390a1fa404c6726eb169269b29258
#
_entry.id   8ce390a1fa404c6726eb169269b29258
#
_cell.length_a   1.000
_cell.length_b   1.000
_cell.length_c   1.000
_cell.angle_alpha   90.00
_cell.angle_beta   90.00
_cell.angle_gamma   90.00
#
_symmetry.space_group_name_H-M   'P 1'
#
loop_
_entity.id
_entity.type
_entity.pdbx_description
1 polymer ?
#
loop_
_entity_poly.entity_id
_entity_poly.type
_entity_poly.pdbx_seq_one_letter_code
_entity_poly.pdbx_strand_id
1 'polypeptide(L)'
;MSPDGNREGRIPLPSVDQALAMVLGRVVARSPRAHVLADALGLVLARDALADLDMPPFDKALVDGYAARSSDLEAGDRRLVLGELLPAGATPSRGLGDREAAVIMTGAPLPLGADVVVMHERTHRSGDFVVIDEPSIKPGQNILRRGREARAGDVVVERGRELTPARLGVLASFGCPRVMATPRPEVVVVPTGDELVEPDSAPGPGQIRNSGSTMLTALAVQAGARARALEIAPDRPEALRAALERGLDADLLIVTGGVSAGQRDLVPASLEALGVECVFHKVRIKPGKPIWFGVARPRGDRPGTLVFGLPGNPVGSLVGFLVFARPALWLLAGRPGNAFARSSARLEGPFSHRGDRPTYFPAVLTTTSTPPVARPLEWAGSADLRRAAEADGFLAFEAGDRDYAAGEIVPFLPMG
;
A
#
# COMPACT_ATOMS: atom_id res chain seq x y z
N MET A 1 35.07 -36.18 -34.08
CA MET A 1 35.41 -34.76 -34.13
C MET A 1 34.11 -33.99 -34.00
N SER A 2 33.74 -33.60 -32.77
CA SER A 2 32.58 -32.72 -32.48
C SER A 2 33.05 -31.29 -32.54
N PRO A 3 32.27 -30.37 -33.12
CA PRO A 3 32.67 -28.96 -33.12
C PRO A 3 32.20 -28.32 -31.81
N ASP A 4 33.12 -28.20 -30.86
CA ASP A 4 33.02 -27.26 -29.77
C ASP A 4 33.22 -25.84 -30.33
N GLY A 5 32.14 -25.28 -30.87
CA GLY A 5 32.10 -23.94 -31.44
C GLY A 5 31.41 -22.95 -30.52
N ASN A 6 32.19 -22.03 -29.95
CA ASN A 6 31.80 -20.70 -29.49
C ASN A 6 31.03 -20.57 -28.15
N ARG A 7 31.77 -20.75 -27.04
CA ARG A 7 31.34 -20.30 -25.69
C ARG A 7 31.86 -18.92 -25.28
N GLU A 8 32.47 -18.16 -26.20
CA GLU A 8 32.97 -16.83 -25.90
C GLU A 8 31.87 -15.77 -26.13
N GLY A 9 31.51 -15.02 -25.08
CA GLY A 9 30.81 -13.73 -25.19
C GLY A 9 29.35 -13.66 -24.74
N ARG A 10 28.75 -14.66 -24.09
CA ARG A 10 27.41 -14.47 -23.50
C ARG A 10 27.52 -13.71 -22.19
N ILE A 11 27.11 -12.43 -22.20
CA ILE A 11 26.90 -11.66 -20.98
C ILE A 11 25.98 -12.51 -20.06
N PRO A 12 26.40 -12.81 -18.83
CA PRO A 12 25.59 -13.62 -17.92
C PRO A 12 24.26 -12.91 -17.65
N LEU A 13 23.15 -13.66 -17.64
CA LEU A 13 21.84 -13.11 -17.32
C LEU A 13 21.86 -12.51 -15.91
N PRO A 14 21.24 -11.34 -15.68
CA PRO A 14 21.19 -10.75 -14.36
C PRO A 14 20.45 -11.67 -13.37
N SER A 15 20.92 -11.68 -12.13
CA SER A 15 20.17 -12.27 -11.02
C SER A 15 18.87 -11.52 -10.78
N VAL A 16 17.97 -12.06 -9.97
CA VAL A 16 16.73 -11.39 -9.59
C VAL A 16 17.03 -10.05 -8.91
N ASP A 17 17.98 -10.02 -7.99
CA ASP A 17 18.32 -8.79 -7.23
C ASP A 17 19.01 -7.75 -8.12
N GLN A 18 19.88 -8.17 -9.04
CA GLN A 18 20.49 -7.27 -10.04
C GLN A 18 19.43 -6.67 -10.97
N ALA A 19 18.52 -7.51 -11.50
CA ALA A 19 17.44 -7.04 -12.36
C ALA A 19 16.49 -6.08 -11.61
N LEU A 20 16.14 -6.40 -10.36
CA LEU A 20 15.33 -5.51 -9.51
C LEU A 20 16.03 -4.18 -9.25
N ALA A 21 17.32 -4.19 -8.95
CA ALA A 21 18.11 -2.95 -8.76
C ALA A 21 18.15 -2.11 -10.04
N MET A 22 18.29 -2.74 -11.23
CA MET A 22 18.23 -2.05 -12.53
C MET A 22 16.85 -1.41 -12.75
N VAL A 23 15.76 -2.11 -12.41
CA VAL A 23 14.39 -1.57 -12.51
C VAL A 23 14.23 -0.37 -11.58
N LEU A 24 14.52 -0.53 -10.29
CA LEU A 24 14.31 0.50 -9.28
C LEU A 24 15.16 1.76 -9.54
N GLY A 25 16.38 1.58 -10.06
CA GLY A 25 17.26 2.68 -10.45
C GLY A 25 16.76 3.53 -11.64
N ARG A 26 15.74 3.07 -12.36
CA ARG A 26 15.11 3.80 -13.48
C ARG A 26 13.77 4.45 -13.11
N VAL A 27 13.28 4.22 -11.90
CA VAL A 27 11.99 4.77 -11.45
C VAL A 27 12.17 6.22 -11.02
N VAL A 28 11.39 7.10 -11.60
CA VAL A 28 11.22 8.48 -11.15
C VAL A 28 9.81 8.61 -10.58
N ALA A 29 9.69 8.95 -9.30
CA ALA A 29 8.40 9.14 -8.66
C ALA A 29 7.59 10.23 -9.36
N ARG A 30 6.28 10.06 -9.43
CA ARG A 30 5.39 11.08 -10.02
C ARG A 30 5.44 12.38 -9.20
N SER A 31 5.34 13.51 -9.87
CA SER A 31 5.28 14.82 -9.22
C SER A 31 4.06 14.94 -8.32
N PRO A 32 4.23 15.32 -7.03
CA PRO A 32 3.13 15.50 -6.12
C PRO A 32 2.16 16.58 -6.59
N ARG A 33 0.87 16.41 -6.28
CA ARG A 33 -0.21 17.36 -6.58
C ARG A 33 -1.07 17.60 -5.35
N ALA A 34 -1.80 18.70 -5.35
CA ALA A 34 -2.80 18.98 -4.32
C ALA A 34 -4.05 18.12 -4.57
N HIS A 35 -4.46 17.37 -3.55
CA HIS A 35 -5.67 16.56 -3.55
C HIS A 35 -6.60 16.99 -2.42
N VAL A 36 -7.91 16.96 -2.63
CA VAL A 36 -8.90 17.05 -1.54
C VAL A 36 -8.89 15.72 -0.77
N LEU A 37 -9.21 15.75 0.52
CA LEU A 37 -9.15 14.53 1.35
C LEU A 37 -10.01 13.38 0.82
N ALA A 38 -11.17 13.70 0.25
CA ALA A 38 -12.08 12.68 -0.33
C ALA A 38 -11.42 11.83 -1.43
N ASP A 39 -10.46 12.39 -2.18
CA ASP A 39 -9.78 11.73 -3.30
C ASP A 39 -8.40 11.19 -2.90
N ALA A 40 -7.99 11.40 -1.64
CA ALA A 40 -6.62 11.14 -1.20
C ALA A 40 -6.40 9.74 -0.59
N LEU A 41 -7.45 8.94 -0.41
CA LEU A 41 -7.34 7.58 0.17
C LEU A 41 -6.33 6.73 -0.62
N GLY A 42 -5.35 6.15 0.08
CA GLY A 42 -4.31 5.28 -0.48
C GLY A 42 -3.22 6.02 -1.27
N LEU A 43 -3.27 7.36 -1.37
CA LEU A 43 -2.14 8.14 -1.90
C LEU A 43 -1.03 8.25 -0.85
N VAL A 44 0.17 8.59 -1.30
CA VAL A 44 1.32 8.80 -0.41
C VAL A 44 1.53 10.29 -0.20
N LEU A 45 1.55 10.71 1.07
CA LEU A 45 1.76 12.10 1.47
C LEU A 45 3.18 12.57 1.07
N ALA A 46 3.28 13.67 0.34
CA ALA A 46 4.54 14.19 -0.20
C ALA A 46 5.20 15.25 0.69
N ARG A 47 4.46 15.82 1.64
CA ARG A 47 4.94 16.80 2.63
C ARG A 47 4.33 16.48 3.97
N ASP A 48 5.04 16.80 5.06
CA ASP A 48 4.50 16.69 6.40
C ASP A 48 3.22 17.54 6.53
N ALA A 49 2.20 16.99 7.16
CA ALA A 49 0.99 17.72 7.52
C ALA A 49 1.13 18.21 8.95
N LEU A 50 0.87 19.48 9.15
CA LEU A 50 1.04 20.14 10.44
C LEU A 50 -0.33 20.47 11.05
N ALA A 51 -0.42 20.42 12.38
CA ALA A 51 -1.57 20.94 13.11
C ALA A 51 -1.70 22.46 12.92
N ASP A 52 -2.86 22.94 12.55
CA ASP A 52 -3.15 24.38 12.40
C ASP A 52 -3.42 25.06 13.75
N LEU A 53 -3.83 24.28 14.75
CA LEU A 53 -4.14 24.75 16.11
C LEU A 53 -3.86 23.64 17.13
N ASP A 54 -3.86 24.04 18.42
CA ASP A 54 -3.78 23.10 19.53
C ASP A 54 -4.98 22.15 19.54
N MET A 55 -4.76 20.86 19.77
CA MET A 55 -5.83 19.87 19.88
C MET A 55 -5.77 19.16 21.25
N PRO A 56 -6.82 19.16 22.05
CA PRO A 56 -8.02 19.96 21.87
C PRO A 56 -7.73 21.48 21.96
N PRO A 57 -8.55 22.35 21.35
CA PRO A 57 -8.30 23.81 21.32
C PRO A 57 -8.56 24.52 22.64
N PHE A 58 -9.13 23.83 23.61
CA PHE A 58 -9.43 24.28 24.98
C PHE A 58 -9.41 23.11 25.94
N ASP A 59 -9.33 23.38 27.24
CA ASP A 59 -9.53 22.37 28.28
C ASP A 59 -10.97 21.88 28.20
N LYS A 60 -11.18 20.54 28.02
CA LYS A 60 -12.50 19.94 27.84
C LYS A 60 -12.80 18.85 28.85
N ALA A 61 -14.07 18.66 29.20
CA ALA A 61 -14.53 17.55 30.00
C ALA A 61 -14.39 16.21 29.26
N LEU A 62 -13.89 15.19 29.94
CA LEU A 62 -13.81 13.81 29.45
C LEU A 62 -15.06 12.98 29.76
N VAL A 63 -15.90 13.47 30.68
CA VAL A 63 -17.11 12.78 31.18
C VAL A 63 -18.24 13.76 31.35
N ASP A 64 -19.48 13.28 31.40
CA ASP A 64 -20.64 14.03 31.82
C ASP A 64 -20.62 14.14 33.33
N GLY A 65 -20.92 15.36 33.86
CA GLY A 65 -20.86 15.58 35.29
C GLY A 65 -20.92 17.05 35.69
N TYR A 66 -20.10 17.41 36.66
CA TYR A 66 -20.04 18.74 37.26
C TYR A 66 -18.61 19.26 37.25
N ALA A 67 -18.41 20.40 36.56
CA ALA A 67 -17.14 21.12 36.61
C ALA A 67 -17.11 22.02 37.86
N ALA A 68 -16.07 21.87 38.67
CA ALA A 68 -15.92 22.55 39.95
C ALA A 68 -14.47 22.98 40.19
N ARG A 69 -14.25 23.80 41.25
CA ARG A 69 -12.93 23.99 41.84
C ARG A 69 -12.65 22.86 42.84
N SER A 70 -11.53 22.22 42.73
CA SER A 70 -11.12 21.18 43.68
C SER A 70 -10.99 21.73 45.11
N SER A 71 -10.51 22.96 45.26
CA SER A 71 -10.38 23.62 46.57
C SER A 71 -11.74 23.80 47.29
N ASP A 72 -12.84 23.97 46.58
CA ASP A 72 -14.19 24.07 47.17
C ASP A 72 -14.67 22.71 47.72
N LEU A 73 -13.99 21.63 47.38
CA LEU A 73 -14.31 20.24 47.73
C LEU A 73 -13.38 19.63 48.78
N GLU A 74 -12.36 20.36 49.20
CA GLU A 74 -11.40 19.90 50.24
C GLU A 74 -12.01 20.04 51.65
N ALA A 75 -12.85 21.04 51.91
CA ALA A 75 -13.54 21.23 53.17
C ALA A 75 -14.75 20.28 53.28
N GLY A 76 -15.04 19.77 54.47
CA GLY A 76 -15.99 18.68 54.73
C GLY A 76 -17.39 18.78 54.17
N ASP A 77 -17.90 20.00 53.83
CA ASP A 77 -19.15 20.20 53.08
C ASP A 77 -18.88 20.28 51.59
N ARG A 78 -19.22 19.19 50.87
CA ARG A 78 -19.05 19.06 49.41
C ARG A 78 -20.32 19.42 48.63
N ARG A 79 -21.09 20.35 49.14
CA ARG A 79 -22.32 20.87 48.54
C ARG A 79 -22.01 22.13 47.75
N LEU A 80 -22.31 22.14 46.44
CA LEU A 80 -22.08 23.26 45.54
C LEU A 80 -23.41 23.76 44.95
N VAL A 81 -23.51 25.04 44.68
CA VAL A 81 -24.64 25.64 43.97
C VAL A 81 -24.58 25.22 42.50
N LEU A 82 -25.73 24.88 41.93
CA LEU A 82 -25.82 24.55 40.51
C LEU A 82 -25.79 25.84 39.68
N GLY A 83 -24.80 25.94 38.84
CA GLY A 83 -24.61 27.01 37.89
C GLY A 83 -25.07 26.67 36.47
N GLU A 84 -24.33 27.16 35.50
CA GLU A 84 -24.61 27.04 34.09
C GLU A 84 -24.61 25.60 33.60
N LEU A 85 -25.46 25.27 32.59
CA LEU A 85 -25.42 24.01 31.84
C LEU A 85 -24.56 24.20 30.58
N LEU A 86 -23.54 23.39 30.45
CA LEU A 86 -22.54 23.44 29.37
C LEU A 86 -22.60 22.14 28.50
N PRO A 87 -23.48 22.08 27.51
CA PRO A 87 -23.46 20.98 26.53
C PRO A 87 -22.24 21.10 25.60
N ALA A 88 -21.92 20.04 24.91
CA ALA A 88 -20.89 20.06 23.87
C ALA A 88 -21.21 21.16 22.83
N GLY A 89 -20.19 21.97 22.48
CA GLY A 89 -20.33 23.10 21.56
C GLY A 89 -20.79 24.42 22.23
N ALA A 90 -21.19 24.40 23.51
CA ALA A 90 -21.43 25.64 24.25
C ALA A 90 -20.10 26.31 24.64
N THR A 91 -20.15 27.65 24.80
CA THR A 91 -19.05 28.39 25.39
C THR A 91 -19.51 28.89 26.77
N PRO A 92 -18.73 28.67 27.85
CA PRO A 92 -19.07 29.22 29.17
C PRO A 92 -19.29 30.72 29.09
N SER A 93 -20.41 31.22 29.64
CA SER A 93 -20.74 32.63 29.61
C SER A 93 -19.95 33.43 30.64
N ARG A 94 -19.47 32.76 31.72
CA ARG A 94 -18.68 33.32 32.81
C ARG A 94 -17.82 32.26 33.49
N GLY A 95 -16.95 32.67 34.38
CA GLY A 95 -16.28 31.79 35.32
C GLY A 95 -17.20 31.28 36.43
N LEU A 96 -16.73 30.23 37.13
CA LEU A 96 -17.46 29.72 38.32
C LEU A 96 -17.49 30.76 39.44
N GLY A 97 -18.66 30.93 40.03
CA GLY A 97 -18.83 31.65 41.30
C GLY A 97 -18.24 30.89 42.50
N ASP A 98 -18.36 31.44 43.71
CA ASP A 98 -17.91 30.75 44.91
C ASP A 98 -18.81 29.58 45.23
N ARG A 99 -18.18 28.41 45.51
CA ARG A 99 -18.88 27.16 45.81
C ARG A 99 -19.94 26.79 44.76
N GLU A 100 -19.62 27.01 43.49
CA GLU A 100 -20.49 26.75 42.35
C GLU A 100 -19.93 25.60 41.50
N ALA A 101 -20.82 24.79 40.93
CA ALA A 101 -20.50 23.80 39.94
C ALA A 101 -21.31 23.99 38.66
N ALA A 102 -20.68 23.98 37.51
CA ALA A 102 -21.36 23.97 36.22
C ALA A 102 -21.72 22.54 35.84
N VAL A 103 -22.95 22.33 35.38
CA VAL A 103 -23.35 21.07 34.76
C VAL A 103 -22.66 20.95 33.39
N ILE A 104 -21.81 19.96 33.20
CA ILE A 104 -20.97 19.86 31.99
C ILE A 104 -21.13 18.52 31.32
N MET A 105 -21.18 18.53 29.97
CA MET A 105 -21.22 17.33 29.16
C MET A 105 -19.86 17.06 28.54
N THR A 106 -19.61 15.80 28.24
CA THR A 106 -18.39 15.31 27.57
C THR A 106 -18.07 16.16 26.34
N GLY A 107 -16.82 16.63 26.23
CA GLY A 107 -16.35 17.44 25.12
C GLY A 107 -16.62 18.97 25.28
N ALA A 108 -17.41 19.39 26.27
CA ALA A 108 -17.64 20.82 26.52
C ALA A 108 -16.40 21.49 27.11
N PRO A 109 -16.15 22.79 26.79
CA PRO A 109 -15.07 23.56 27.38
C PRO A 109 -15.35 23.84 28.86
N LEU A 110 -14.28 23.81 29.66
CA LEU A 110 -14.37 24.12 31.08
C LEU A 110 -14.58 25.64 31.31
N PRO A 111 -15.46 26.03 32.26
CA PRO A 111 -15.55 27.42 32.69
C PRO A 111 -14.28 27.84 33.45
N LEU A 112 -13.96 29.13 33.37
CA LEU A 112 -12.80 29.67 34.08
C LEU A 112 -12.94 29.41 35.58
N GLY A 113 -11.88 28.91 36.21
CA GLY A 113 -11.83 28.56 37.62
C GLY A 113 -12.14 27.09 37.90
N ALA A 114 -12.72 26.31 36.97
CA ALA A 114 -12.86 24.88 37.13
C ALA A 114 -11.51 24.17 36.88
N ASP A 115 -11.16 23.23 37.76
CA ASP A 115 -9.96 22.42 37.65
C ASP A 115 -10.21 20.90 37.87
N VAL A 116 -11.50 20.52 38.04
CA VAL A 116 -11.96 19.14 38.16
C VAL A 116 -13.32 18.97 37.50
N VAL A 117 -13.56 17.76 36.93
CA VAL A 117 -14.92 17.31 36.55
C VAL A 117 -15.24 16.06 37.32
N VAL A 118 -16.32 16.11 38.11
CA VAL A 118 -16.84 14.96 38.87
C VAL A 118 -17.97 14.34 38.10
N MET A 119 -17.90 13.01 37.89
CA MET A 119 -18.90 12.26 37.11
C MET A 119 -20.27 12.28 37.77
N HIS A 120 -21.34 12.25 37.01
CA HIS A 120 -22.72 12.19 37.51
C HIS A 120 -22.93 11.06 38.52
N GLU A 121 -22.34 9.91 38.29
CA GLU A 121 -22.49 8.70 39.14
C GLU A 121 -21.87 8.86 40.53
N ARG A 122 -21.07 9.88 40.72
CA ARG A 122 -20.41 10.26 41.99
C ARG A 122 -21.03 11.51 42.63
N THR A 123 -22.28 11.78 42.29
CA THR A 123 -22.98 12.96 42.77
C THR A 123 -24.45 12.69 42.99
N HIS A 124 -25.12 13.51 43.83
CA HIS A 124 -26.57 13.57 43.86
C HIS A 124 -27.07 14.99 43.91
N ARG A 125 -28.17 15.26 43.20
CA ARG A 125 -28.78 16.60 43.16
C ARG A 125 -29.75 16.77 44.32
N SER A 126 -29.72 17.96 44.98
CA SER A 126 -30.60 18.32 46.06
C SER A 126 -31.13 19.77 45.85
N GLY A 127 -32.25 19.90 45.13
CA GLY A 127 -32.77 21.20 44.70
C GLY A 127 -31.80 21.94 43.77
N ASP A 128 -31.42 23.16 44.18
CA ASP A 128 -30.46 24.02 43.45
C ASP A 128 -29.01 23.70 43.78
N PHE A 129 -28.72 22.55 44.35
CA PHE A 129 -27.39 22.12 44.75
C PHE A 129 -27.05 20.76 44.19
N VAL A 130 -25.75 20.52 44.03
CA VAL A 130 -25.16 19.19 43.85
C VAL A 130 -24.30 18.86 45.07
N VAL A 131 -24.41 17.62 45.53
CA VAL A 131 -23.55 17.05 46.56
C VAL A 131 -22.60 16.07 45.90
N ILE A 132 -21.31 16.20 46.21
CA ILE A 132 -20.24 15.43 45.60
C ILE A 132 -19.88 14.25 46.53
N ASP A 133 -20.09 13.01 46.06
CA ASP A 133 -19.83 11.77 46.80
C ASP A 133 -18.51 11.11 46.39
N GLU A 134 -17.65 11.80 45.62
CA GLU A 134 -16.34 11.30 45.20
C GLU A 134 -15.34 11.32 46.37
N PRO A 135 -14.82 10.20 46.83
CA PRO A 135 -13.99 10.14 48.04
C PRO A 135 -12.64 10.86 47.89
N SER A 136 -12.09 10.84 46.70
CA SER A 136 -10.80 11.49 46.42
C SER A 136 -10.87 12.31 45.13
N ILE A 137 -10.66 13.61 45.24
CA ILE A 137 -10.69 14.55 44.13
C ILE A 137 -9.29 15.10 43.93
N LYS A 138 -8.88 15.16 42.66
CA LYS A 138 -7.55 15.69 42.28
C LYS A 138 -7.72 16.77 41.20
N PRO A 139 -6.96 17.88 41.28
CA PRO A 139 -6.88 18.82 40.19
C PRO A 139 -6.52 18.13 38.86
N GLY A 140 -7.22 18.46 37.79
CA GLY A 140 -7.06 17.85 36.46
C GLY A 140 -7.85 16.57 36.25
N GLN A 141 -8.56 16.03 37.26
CA GLN A 141 -9.37 14.81 37.13
C GLN A 141 -10.46 14.99 36.08
N ASN A 142 -10.58 14.04 35.13
CA ASN A 142 -11.55 14.03 34.02
C ASN A 142 -11.48 15.24 33.11
N ILE A 143 -10.32 15.87 32.98
CA ILE A 143 -10.06 17.02 32.09
C ILE A 143 -9.02 16.63 31.06
N LEU A 144 -9.33 16.84 29.77
CA LEU A 144 -8.34 16.82 28.72
C LEU A 144 -7.84 18.25 28.46
N ARG A 145 -6.57 18.46 28.77
CA ARG A 145 -5.95 19.80 28.66
C ARG A 145 -5.76 20.19 27.19
N ARG A 146 -5.89 21.50 26.91
CA ARG A 146 -5.56 22.10 25.62
C ARG A 146 -4.19 21.66 25.13
N GLY A 147 -4.10 21.31 23.84
CA GLY A 147 -2.85 20.90 23.20
C GLY A 147 -2.26 19.56 23.67
N ARG A 148 -3.04 18.76 24.42
CA ARG A 148 -2.57 17.46 24.93
C ARG A 148 -2.38 16.42 23.81
N GLU A 149 -3.18 16.46 22.77
CA GLU A 149 -3.09 15.54 21.62
C GLU A 149 -2.03 16.01 20.62
N ALA A 150 -2.04 17.30 20.28
CA ALA A 150 -1.01 17.96 19.48
C ALA A 150 -1.05 19.48 19.71
N ARG A 151 0.06 20.15 19.49
CA ARG A 151 0.17 21.60 19.49
C ARG A 151 0.20 22.15 18.08
N ALA A 152 -0.21 23.39 17.91
CA ALA A 152 -0.06 24.09 16.64
C ALA A 152 1.38 24.00 16.12
N GLY A 153 1.54 23.55 14.87
CA GLY A 153 2.84 23.32 14.23
C GLY A 153 3.43 21.91 14.40
N ASP A 154 2.84 21.05 15.25
CA ASP A 154 3.28 19.66 15.35
C ASP A 154 2.98 18.90 14.05
N VAL A 155 3.86 17.96 13.70
CA VAL A 155 3.63 17.03 12.58
C VAL A 155 2.58 16.01 12.99
N VAL A 156 1.41 16.03 12.34
CA VAL A 156 0.30 15.08 12.60
C VAL A 156 0.29 13.89 11.67
N VAL A 157 0.80 14.05 10.44
CA VAL A 157 1.09 12.93 9.52
C VAL A 157 2.39 13.24 8.78
N GLU A 158 3.36 12.33 8.89
CA GLU A 158 4.66 12.46 8.23
C GLU A 158 4.56 12.23 6.72
N ARG A 159 5.40 12.89 5.93
CA ARG A 159 5.62 12.59 4.51
C ARG A 159 6.01 11.12 4.32
N GLY A 160 5.69 10.57 3.15
CA GLY A 160 5.98 9.18 2.81
C GLY A 160 4.97 8.18 3.41
N ARG A 161 4.03 8.63 4.24
CA ARG A 161 2.95 7.78 4.76
C ARG A 161 1.82 7.66 3.75
N GLU A 162 1.31 6.44 3.59
CA GLU A 162 0.08 6.17 2.84
C GLU A 162 -1.12 6.71 3.62
N LEU A 163 -2.03 7.39 2.93
CA LEU A 163 -3.22 8.00 3.51
C LEU A 163 -4.32 6.94 3.73
N THR A 164 -4.32 6.35 4.92
CA THR A 164 -5.36 5.43 5.39
C THR A 164 -6.61 6.19 5.84
N PRO A 165 -7.78 5.53 6.01
CA PRO A 165 -8.98 6.19 6.54
C PRO A 165 -8.72 6.92 7.86
N ALA A 166 -7.97 6.32 8.80
CA ALA A 166 -7.64 6.95 10.07
C ALA A 166 -6.77 8.21 9.89
N ARG A 167 -5.78 8.18 8.99
CA ARG A 167 -4.95 9.36 8.69
C ARG A 167 -5.74 10.47 8.03
N LEU A 168 -6.70 10.14 7.16
CA LEU A 168 -7.60 11.14 6.58
C LEU A 168 -8.46 11.80 7.66
N GLY A 169 -8.94 11.04 8.65
CA GLY A 169 -9.66 11.56 9.81
C GLY A 169 -8.79 12.52 10.64
N VAL A 170 -7.54 12.14 10.92
CA VAL A 170 -6.56 13.02 11.59
C VAL A 170 -6.36 14.32 10.79
N LEU A 171 -6.09 14.24 9.50
CA LEU A 171 -5.89 15.41 8.64
C LEU A 171 -7.10 16.35 8.65
N ALA A 172 -8.31 15.79 8.65
CA ALA A 172 -9.55 16.58 8.74
C ALA A 172 -9.68 17.28 10.09
N SER A 173 -9.37 16.59 11.21
CA SER A 173 -9.46 17.18 12.56
C SER A 173 -8.43 18.29 12.81
N PHE A 174 -7.32 18.29 12.09
CA PHE A 174 -6.25 19.28 12.17
C PHE A 174 -6.26 20.30 11.01
N GLY A 175 -7.41 20.58 10.42
CA GLY A 175 -7.60 21.66 9.47
C GLY A 175 -6.91 21.50 8.12
N CYS A 176 -6.63 20.28 7.70
CA CYS A 176 -5.99 19.98 6.41
C CYS A 176 -7.01 19.55 5.33
N PRO A 177 -7.80 20.42 4.72
CA PRO A 177 -8.82 20.03 3.73
C PRO A 177 -8.21 19.57 2.41
N ARG A 178 -6.95 19.89 2.17
CA ARG A 178 -6.14 19.48 1.01
C ARG A 178 -4.76 19.04 1.46
N VAL A 179 -4.21 18.09 0.72
CA VAL A 179 -2.87 17.53 0.97
C VAL A 179 -2.05 17.47 -0.31
N MET A 180 -0.74 17.66 -0.18
CA MET A 180 0.19 17.37 -1.27
C MET A 180 0.51 15.88 -1.23
N ALA A 181 0.06 15.14 -2.24
CA ALA A 181 0.27 13.69 -2.33
C ALA A 181 0.70 13.28 -3.74
N THR A 182 1.42 12.17 -3.85
CA THR A 182 1.80 11.58 -5.13
C THR A 182 0.58 10.92 -5.76
N PRO A 183 0.19 11.28 -7.00
CA PRO A 183 -0.96 10.71 -7.66
C PRO A 183 -0.73 9.22 -7.99
N ARG A 184 -1.81 8.45 -8.12
CA ARG A 184 -1.73 7.04 -8.52
C ARG A 184 -1.02 6.90 -9.87
N PRO A 185 -0.08 5.95 -10.02
CA PRO A 185 0.50 5.63 -11.32
C PRO A 185 -0.55 5.12 -12.31
N GLU A 186 -0.38 5.45 -13.59
CA GLU A 186 -1.20 4.94 -14.67
C GLU A 186 -0.52 3.73 -15.32
N VAL A 187 -1.25 2.62 -15.46
CA VAL A 187 -0.77 1.37 -16.04
C VAL A 187 -1.61 0.99 -17.23
N VAL A 188 -0.94 0.64 -18.32
CA VAL A 188 -1.58 0.04 -19.49
C VAL A 188 -1.05 -1.38 -19.68
N VAL A 189 -1.96 -2.33 -19.89
CA VAL A 189 -1.64 -3.72 -20.21
C VAL A 189 -2.00 -3.98 -21.67
N VAL A 190 -1.02 -4.46 -22.47
CA VAL A 190 -1.20 -4.84 -23.87
C VAL A 190 -1.00 -6.35 -24.00
N PRO A 191 -2.07 -7.14 -24.15
CA PRO A 191 -1.96 -8.56 -24.46
C PRO A 191 -1.61 -8.74 -25.94
N THR A 192 -0.67 -9.64 -26.25
CA THR A 192 -0.29 -9.97 -27.63
C THR A 192 -0.36 -11.47 -27.89
N GLY A 193 -0.75 -11.87 -29.08
CA GLY A 193 -0.79 -13.25 -29.56
C GLY A 193 -2.02 -13.56 -30.39
N ASP A 194 -1.84 -14.18 -31.53
CA ASP A 194 -2.93 -14.63 -32.41
C ASP A 194 -3.72 -15.81 -31.83
N GLU A 195 -3.17 -16.47 -30.79
CA GLU A 195 -3.81 -17.55 -30.04
C GLU A 195 -4.84 -17.02 -29.01
N LEU A 196 -4.84 -15.71 -28.71
CA LEU A 196 -5.69 -15.15 -27.66
C LEU A 196 -7.07 -14.80 -28.19
N VAL A 197 -8.09 -15.10 -27.37
CA VAL A 197 -9.46 -14.61 -27.53
C VAL A 197 -9.94 -13.95 -26.25
N GLU A 198 -10.95 -13.07 -26.34
CA GLU A 198 -11.53 -12.43 -25.17
C GLU A 198 -12.20 -13.47 -24.24
N PRO A 199 -12.30 -13.18 -22.91
CA PRO A 199 -12.82 -14.14 -21.94
C PRO A 199 -14.27 -14.62 -22.20
N ASP A 200 -15.10 -13.82 -22.85
CA ASP A 200 -16.48 -14.12 -23.23
C ASP A 200 -16.61 -14.94 -24.53
N SER A 201 -15.51 -15.07 -25.27
CA SER A 201 -15.47 -15.80 -26.53
C SER A 201 -15.12 -17.28 -26.31
N ALA A 202 -15.74 -18.18 -27.09
CA ALA A 202 -15.36 -19.59 -27.09
C ALA A 202 -14.07 -19.77 -27.90
N PRO A 203 -12.99 -20.36 -27.33
CA PRO A 203 -11.76 -20.62 -28.09
C PRO A 203 -11.97 -21.63 -29.21
N GLY A 204 -11.48 -21.31 -30.39
CA GLY A 204 -11.33 -22.25 -31.50
C GLY A 204 -10.10 -23.14 -31.34
N PRO A 205 -9.82 -24.04 -32.32
CA PRO A 205 -8.61 -24.85 -32.32
C PRO A 205 -7.34 -24.00 -32.24
N GLY A 206 -6.48 -24.28 -31.25
CA GLY A 206 -5.22 -23.56 -31.04
C GLY A 206 -5.36 -22.22 -30.31
N GLN A 207 -6.57 -21.83 -29.91
CA GLN A 207 -6.84 -20.59 -29.18
C GLN A 207 -7.02 -20.83 -27.69
N ILE A 208 -6.72 -19.80 -26.90
CA ILE A 208 -6.89 -19.76 -25.44
C ILE A 208 -7.49 -18.40 -25.02
N ARG A 209 -8.19 -18.37 -23.89
CA ARG A 209 -8.72 -17.10 -23.35
C ARG A 209 -7.62 -16.24 -22.75
N ASN A 210 -7.71 -14.94 -22.99
CA ASN A 210 -6.83 -13.91 -22.42
C ASN A 210 -7.07 -13.75 -20.91
N SER A 211 -6.45 -14.59 -20.09
CA SER A 211 -6.45 -14.46 -18.63
C SER A 211 -5.38 -13.48 -18.13
N GLY A 212 -4.32 -13.26 -18.91
CA GLY A 212 -3.15 -12.48 -18.52
C GLY A 212 -3.49 -11.01 -18.29
N SER A 213 -4.20 -10.36 -19.22
CA SER A 213 -4.55 -8.94 -19.10
C SER A 213 -5.48 -8.67 -17.91
N THR A 214 -6.48 -9.52 -17.67
CA THR A 214 -7.39 -9.42 -16.52
C THR A 214 -6.60 -9.51 -15.20
N MET A 215 -5.74 -10.51 -15.06
CA MET A 215 -4.91 -10.72 -13.88
C MET A 215 -3.96 -9.54 -13.64
N LEU A 216 -3.22 -9.11 -14.66
CA LEU A 216 -2.22 -8.05 -14.52
C LEU A 216 -2.84 -6.69 -14.25
N THR A 217 -4.01 -6.40 -14.85
CA THR A 217 -4.77 -5.19 -14.54
C THR A 217 -5.24 -5.19 -13.09
N ALA A 218 -5.78 -6.31 -12.61
CA ALA A 218 -6.20 -6.46 -11.21
C ALA A 218 -5.03 -6.30 -10.22
N LEU A 219 -3.87 -6.90 -10.52
CA LEU A 219 -2.65 -6.75 -9.73
C LEU A 219 -2.15 -5.31 -9.68
N ALA A 220 -2.21 -4.58 -10.79
CA ALA A 220 -1.82 -3.18 -10.85
C ALA A 220 -2.77 -2.30 -10.01
N VAL A 221 -4.09 -2.56 -10.06
CA VAL A 221 -5.08 -1.90 -9.20
C VAL A 221 -4.83 -2.20 -7.72
N GLN A 222 -4.58 -3.47 -7.38
CA GLN A 222 -4.24 -3.90 -6.00
C GLN A 222 -2.95 -3.22 -5.51
N ALA A 223 -1.96 -3.01 -6.40
CA ALA A 223 -0.73 -2.27 -6.09
C ALA A 223 -0.94 -0.75 -5.95
N GLY A 224 -2.16 -0.24 -6.13
CA GLY A 224 -2.53 1.15 -5.94
C GLY A 224 -2.50 2.00 -7.22
N ALA A 225 -2.35 1.39 -8.39
CA ALA A 225 -2.35 2.10 -9.68
C ALA A 225 -3.77 2.31 -10.24
N ARG A 226 -3.90 3.20 -11.22
CA ARG A 226 -5.01 3.21 -12.18
C ARG A 226 -4.60 2.36 -13.37
N ALA A 227 -5.29 1.25 -13.61
CA ALA A 227 -4.90 0.30 -14.64
C ALA A 227 -6.02 0.03 -15.64
N ARG A 228 -5.66 -0.18 -16.91
CA ARG A 228 -6.56 -0.64 -17.96
C ARG A 228 -5.83 -1.56 -18.92
N ALA A 229 -6.55 -2.51 -19.51
CA ALA A 229 -6.06 -3.29 -20.64
C ALA A 229 -6.46 -2.62 -21.97
N LEU A 230 -5.65 -2.80 -22.99
CA LEU A 230 -6.04 -2.57 -24.39
C LEU A 230 -6.57 -3.89 -24.98
N GLU A 231 -7.11 -3.78 -26.18
CA GLU A 231 -7.55 -4.92 -26.97
C GLU A 231 -6.35 -5.83 -27.29
N ILE A 232 -6.59 -7.12 -27.56
CA ILE A 232 -5.56 -8.07 -27.94
C ILE A 232 -4.87 -7.58 -29.23
N ALA A 233 -3.56 -7.35 -29.16
CA ALA A 233 -2.78 -6.97 -30.31
C ALA A 233 -2.38 -8.23 -31.09
N PRO A 234 -2.78 -8.37 -32.35
CA PRO A 234 -2.34 -9.50 -33.16
C PRO A 234 -0.84 -9.42 -33.47
N ASP A 235 -0.22 -10.58 -33.76
CA ASP A 235 1.21 -10.69 -34.06
C ASP A 235 1.57 -10.15 -35.45
N ARG A 236 1.16 -8.90 -35.70
CA ARG A 236 1.46 -8.14 -36.92
C ARG A 236 2.16 -6.81 -36.55
N PRO A 237 3.27 -6.46 -37.23
CA PRO A 237 4.11 -5.31 -36.84
C PRO A 237 3.34 -3.99 -36.68
N GLU A 238 2.44 -3.67 -37.61
CA GLU A 238 1.70 -2.39 -37.58
C GLU A 238 0.69 -2.34 -36.44
N ALA A 239 -0.05 -3.43 -36.22
CA ALA A 239 -1.07 -3.51 -35.14
C ALA A 239 -0.38 -3.49 -33.78
N LEU A 240 0.69 -4.26 -33.62
CA LEU A 240 1.49 -4.28 -32.40
C LEU A 240 2.09 -2.90 -32.12
N ARG A 241 2.69 -2.25 -33.12
CA ARG A 241 3.24 -0.90 -32.99
C ARG A 241 2.17 0.10 -32.50
N ALA A 242 0.99 0.12 -33.12
CA ALA A 242 -0.10 1.02 -32.75
C ALA A 242 -0.58 0.79 -31.30
N ALA A 243 -0.67 -0.49 -30.86
CA ALA A 243 -1.02 -0.82 -29.48
C ALA A 243 0.06 -0.37 -28.48
N LEU A 244 1.32 -0.58 -28.80
CA LEU A 244 2.45 -0.16 -27.97
C LEU A 244 2.54 1.38 -27.87
N GLU A 245 2.37 2.12 -28.96
CA GLU A 245 2.34 3.59 -28.96
C GLU A 245 1.27 4.13 -27.99
N ARG A 246 0.06 3.56 -28.01
CA ARG A 246 -1.01 3.90 -27.06
C ARG A 246 -0.66 3.55 -25.62
N GLY A 247 0.09 2.46 -25.42
CA GLY A 247 0.54 2.03 -24.10
C GLY A 247 1.64 2.92 -23.51
N LEU A 248 2.47 3.51 -24.36
CA LEU A 248 3.56 4.40 -23.95
C LEU A 248 3.10 5.78 -23.42
N ASP A 249 1.81 6.06 -23.43
CA ASP A 249 1.24 7.24 -22.79
C ASP A 249 1.01 7.06 -21.27
N ALA A 250 1.21 5.86 -20.74
CA ALA A 250 1.13 5.54 -19.30
C ALA A 250 2.46 5.75 -18.57
N ASP A 251 2.45 5.67 -17.23
CA ASP A 251 3.68 5.66 -16.43
C ASP A 251 4.39 4.30 -16.50
N LEU A 252 3.59 3.23 -16.67
CA LEU A 252 4.08 1.87 -16.79
C LEU A 252 3.25 1.10 -17.83
N LEU A 253 3.95 0.51 -18.79
CA LEU A 253 3.38 -0.38 -19.81
C LEU A 253 3.76 -1.81 -19.50
N ILE A 254 2.77 -2.70 -19.49
CA ILE A 254 2.98 -4.16 -19.42
C ILE A 254 2.55 -4.76 -20.75
N VAL A 255 3.44 -5.47 -21.40
CA VAL A 255 3.15 -6.25 -22.60
C VAL A 255 3.21 -7.73 -22.24
N THR A 256 2.18 -8.52 -22.57
CA THR A 256 2.17 -9.95 -22.28
C THR A 256 2.17 -10.75 -23.58
N GLY A 257 3.07 -11.73 -23.67
CA GLY A 257 3.31 -12.49 -24.91
C GLY A 257 4.38 -11.84 -25.78
N GLY A 258 4.83 -12.55 -26.80
CA GLY A 258 5.78 -12.07 -27.81
C GLY A 258 7.15 -11.59 -27.31
N VAL A 259 7.58 -11.99 -26.09
CA VAL A 259 8.82 -11.51 -25.46
C VAL A 259 9.91 -12.58 -25.30
N SER A 260 9.70 -13.79 -25.76
CA SER A 260 10.72 -14.85 -25.74
C SER A 260 11.77 -14.61 -26.84
N ALA A 261 12.73 -15.48 -27.02
CA ALA A 261 13.77 -15.32 -28.05
C ALA A 261 13.44 -16.09 -29.34
N GLY A 262 12.16 -16.31 -29.64
CA GLY A 262 11.71 -16.96 -30.86
C GLY A 262 11.78 -16.02 -32.07
N GLN A 263 11.93 -16.59 -33.27
CA GLN A 263 11.97 -15.81 -34.53
C GLN A 263 10.65 -15.02 -34.79
N ARG A 264 9.61 -15.26 -34.00
CA ARG A 264 8.29 -14.59 -34.08
C ARG A 264 8.03 -13.60 -32.95
N ASP A 265 9.00 -13.35 -32.04
CA ASP A 265 8.82 -12.43 -30.93
C ASP A 265 9.05 -10.98 -31.40
N LEU A 266 7.97 -10.35 -31.84
CA LEU A 266 8.00 -9.00 -32.44
C LEU A 266 8.09 -7.87 -31.41
N VAL A 267 7.76 -8.14 -30.13
CA VAL A 267 7.64 -7.09 -29.08
C VAL A 267 8.96 -6.36 -28.84
N PRO A 268 10.13 -7.01 -28.62
CA PRO A 268 11.36 -6.30 -28.37
C PRO A 268 11.75 -5.37 -29.53
N ALA A 269 11.70 -5.86 -30.77
CA ALA A 269 12.05 -5.06 -31.97
C ALA A 269 11.08 -3.89 -32.17
N SER A 270 9.77 -4.08 -31.90
CA SER A 270 8.78 -3.03 -31.99
C SER A 270 8.99 -1.93 -30.94
N LEU A 271 9.35 -2.30 -29.70
CA LEU A 271 9.68 -1.36 -28.63
C LEU A 271 10.94 -0.55 -28.95
N GLU A 272 11.98 -1.20 -29.43
CA GLU A 272 13.22 -0.53 -29.87
C GLU A 272 12.95 0.47 -31.00
N ALA A 273 12.13 0.08 -32.00
CA ALA A 273 11.71 0.97 -33.09
C ALA A 273 10.90 2.19 -32.61
N LEU A 274 10.22 2.08 -31.45
CA LEU A 274 9.51 3.18 -30.77
C LEU A 274 10.43 4.00 -29.86
N GLY A 275 11.73 3.70 -29.81
CA GLY A 275 12.73 4.41 -29.03
C GLY A 275 12.76 4.03 -27.56
N VAL A 276 12.26 2.84 -27.20
CA VAL A 276 12.38 2.29 -25.85
C VAL A 276 13.79 1.68 -25.70
N GLU A 277 14.55 2.18 -24.73
CA GLU A 277 15.86 1.63 -24.37
C GLU A 277 15.66 0.27 -23.65
N CYS A 278 16.24 -0.81 -24.18
CA CYS A 278 16.29 -2.08 -23.49
C CYS A 278 17.33 -2.04 -22.36
N VAL A 279 16.90 -2.24 -21.12
CA VAL A 279 17.78 -2.31 -19.95
C VAL A 279 18.27 -3.74 -19.73
N PHE A 280 17.36 -4.72 -19.82
CA PHE A 280 17.71 -6.13 -19.85
C PHE A 280 16.65 -6.96 -20.59
N HIS A 281 17.10 -8.06 -21.18
CA HIS A 281 16.24 -9.11 -21.72
C HIS A 281 16.67 -10.45 -21.15
N LYS A 282 15.75 -11.11 -20.46
CA LYS A 282 15.92 -12.35 -19.68
C LYS A 282 16.57 -12.14 -18.30
N VAL A 283 16.05 -12.90 -17.33
CA VAL A 283 16.51 -12.91 -15.94
C VAL A 283 16.70 -14.36 -15.48
N ARG A 284 17.61 -14.59 -14.56
CA ARG A 284 17.79 -15.91 -13.93
C ARG A 284 16.69 -16.14 -12.88
N ILE A 285 15.50 -16.51 -13.34
CA ILE A 285 14.30 -16.74 -12.51
C ILE A 285 13.48 -17.92 -13.06
N LYS A 286 12.73 -18.61 -12.20
CA LYS A 286 11.75 -19.64 -12.55
C LYS A 286 10.50 -19.47 -11.65
N PRO A 287 9.28 -19.32 -12.26
CA PRO A 287 9.01 -19.08 -13.69
C PRO A 287 9.37 -17.63 -14.08
N GLY A 288 9.37 -17.32 -15.39
CA GLY A 288 9.51 -15.94 -15.87
C GLY A 288 10.85 -15.59 -16.52
N LYS A 289 11.69 -16.58 -16.93
CA LYS A 289 12.98 -16.31 -17.58
C LYS A 289 12.96 -15.25 -18.69
N PRO A 290 11.99 -15.20 -19.64
CA PRO A 290 12.01 -14.27 -20.77
C PRO A 290 11.49 -12.86 -20.44
N ILE A 291 11.57 -12.39 -19.18
CA ILE A 291 11.18 -11.03 -18.81
C ILE A 291 12.09 -10.04 -19.54
N TRP A 292 11.45 -9.05 -20.18
CA TRP A 292 12.08 -7.91 -20.83
C TRP A 292 11.77 -6.64 -20.04
N PHE A 293 12.73 -5.77 -19.85
CA PHE A 293 12.54 -4.48 -19.21
C PHE A 293 13.25 -3.37 -19.98
N GLY A 294 12.58 -2.28 -20.18
CA GLY A 294 13.10 -1.09 -20.82
C GLY A 294 12.44 0.19 -20.35
N VAL A 295 12.96 1.31 -20.84
CA VAL A 295 12.47 2.65 -20.50
C VAL A 295 12.31 3.47 -21.78
N ALA A 296 11.10 3.98 -21.99
CA ALA A 296 10.86 4.94 -23.08
C ALA A 296 11.45 6.31 -22.73
N ARG A 297 11.79 7.08 -23.73
CA ARG A 297 12.27 8.46 -23.54
C ARG A 297 11.18 9.33 -22.91
N PRO A 298 11.54 10.32 -22.08
CA PRO A 298 10.60 11.32 -21.60
C PRO A 298 9.84 12.01 -22.74
N ARG A 299 8.56 12.32 -22.51
CA ARG A 299 7.70 13.01 -23.47
C ARG A 299 7.13 14.28 -22.83
N GLY A 300 7.61 15.45 -23.24
CA GLY A 300 7.27 16.72 -22.59
C GLY A 300 7.66 16.70 -21.12
N ASP A 301 6.74 17.06 -20.23
CA ASP A 301 6.95 17.06 -18.77
C ASP A 301 6.76 15.67 -18.10
N ARG A 302 6.46 14.63 -18.88
CA ARG A 302 6.31 13.27 -18.33
C ARG A 302 7.67 12.56 -18.30
N PRO A 303 8.02 11.92 -17.16
CA PRO A 303 9.12 10.96 -17.13
C PRO A 303 8.93 9.85 -18.16
N GLY A 304 10.01 9.18 -18.53
CA GLY A 304 9.92 8.05 -19.45
C GLY A 304 9.06 6.92 -18.89
N THR A 305 8.28 6.25 -19.78
CA THR A 305 7.44 5.12 -19.43
C THR A 305 8.31 3.90 -19.11
N LEU A 306 8.06 3.25 -17.96
CA LEU A 306 8.66 1.95 -17.65
C LEU A 306 7.93 0.87 -18.44
N VAL A 307 8.66 0.02 -19.16
CA VAL A 307 8.07 -1.02 -20.01
C VAL A 307 8.50 -2.39 -19.54
N PHE A 308 7.53 -3.24 -19.21
CA PHE A 308 7.74 -4.64 -18.86
C PHE A 308 7.14 -5.54 -19.93
N GLY A 309 7.99 -6.33 -20.58
CA GLY A 309 7.57 -7.45 -21.39
C GLY A 309 7.55 -8.71 -20.54
N LEU A 310 6.35 -9.24 -20.27
CA LEU A 310 6.15 -10.42 -19.43
C LEU A 310 5.79 -11.64 -20.27
N PRO A 311 6.16 -12.87 -19.83
CA PRO A 311 5.84 -14.08 -20.60
C PRO A 311 4.35 -14.27 -20.82
N GLY A 312 3.94 -14.94 -21.90
CA GLY A 312 2.54 -15.34 -22.10
C GLY A 312 2.03 -16.35 -21.06
N ASN A 313 2.92 -17.18 -20.49
CA ASN A 313 2.55 -18.09 -19.40
C ASN A 313 2.12 -17.32 -18.13
N PRO A 314 0.89 -17.52 -17.63
CA PRO A 314 0.28 -16.63 -16.63
C PRO A 314 1.03 -16.59 -15.29
N VAL A 315 1.54 -17.74 -14.79
CA VAL A 315 2.30 -17.73 -13.52
C VAL A 315 3.66 -17.05 -13.68
N GLY A 316 4.26 -17.12 -14.88
CA GLY A 316 5.48 -16.38 -15.19
C GLY A 316 5.25 -14.86 -15.17
N SER A 317 4.11 -14.40 -15.71
CA SER A 317 3.70 -12.99 -15.68
C SER A 317 3.35 -12.54 -14.28
N LEU A 318 2.63 -13.35 -13.49
CA LEU A 318 2.31 -13.10 -12.10
C LEU A 318 3.58 -12.87 -11.25
N VAL A 319 4.53 -13.81 -11.31
CA VAL A 319 5.80 -13.68 -10.58
C VAL A 319 6.61 -12.49 -11.09
N GLY A 320 6.68 -12.27 -12.40
CA GLY A 320 7.36 -11.10 -12.99
C GLY A 320 6.77 -9.78 -12.51
N PHE A 321 5.44 -9.69 -12.43
CA PHE A 321 4.76 -8.52 -11.88
C PHE A 321 5.11 -8.32 -10.39
N LEU A 322 4.95 -9.35 -9.57
CA LEU A 322 5.17 -9.25 -8.12
C LEU A 322 6.62 -8.89 -7.77
N VAL A 323 7.59 -9.42 -8.52
CA VAL A 323 9.02 -9.23 -8.26
C VAL A 323 9.52 -7.89 -8.80
N PHE A 324 9.05 -7.43 -9.97
CA PHE A 324 9.64 -6.27 -10.67
C PHE A 324 8.66 -5.11 -10.86
N ALA A 325 7.46 -5.36 -11.40
CA ALA A 325 6.52 -4.29 -11.73
C ALA A 325 5.87 -3.68 -10.47
N ARG A 326 5.47 -4.50 -9.50
CA ARG A 326 4.87 -4.02 -8.25
C ARG A 326 5.80 -3.11 -7.44
N PRO A 327 7.09 -3.44 -7.20
CA PRO A 327 8.03 -2.52 -6.56
C PRO A 327 8.21 -1.21 -7.34
N ALA A 328 8.28 -1.27 -8.67
CA ALA A 328 8.36 -0.07 -9.50
C ALA A 328 7.13 0.83 -9.36
N LEU A 329 5.92 0.24 -9.32
CA LEU A 329 4.67 0.97 -9.08
C LEU A 329 4.64 1.65 -7.70
N TRP A 330 5.13 0.98 -6.68
CA TRP A 330 5.20 1.57 -5.33
C TRP A 330 6.13 2.78 -5.28
N LEU A 331 7.30 2.72 -5.93
CA LEU A 331 8.19 3.88 -6.05
C LEU A 331 7.57 5.00 -6.89
N LEU A 332 6.92 4.68 -8.02
CA LEU A 332 6.18 5.66 -8.83
C LEU A 332 5.11 6.38 -8.00
N ALA A 333 4.43 5.66 -7.09
CA ALA A 333 3.46 6.21 -6.15
C ALA A 333 4.09 6.97 -4.97
N GLY A 334 5.42 7.09 -4.90
CA GLY A 334 6.13 7.79 -3.82
C GLY A 334 6.25 7.00 -2.52
N ARG A 335 6.01 5.68 -2.52
CA ARG A 335 6.25 4.84 -1.34
C ARG A 335 7.76 4.73 -1.08
N PRO A 336 8.22 4.78 0.18
CA PRO A 336 9.64 4.65 0.50
C PRO A 336 10.16 3.25 0.14
N GLY A 337 11.45 3.15 -0.23
CA GLY A 337 12.07 1.92 -0.73
C GLY A 337 12.08 0.74 0.25
N ASN A 338 11.89 0.97 1.56
CA ASN A 338 11.76 -0.08 2.56
C ASN A 338 10.42 -0.86 2.52
N ALA A 339 9.44 -0.38 1.71
CA ALA A 339 8.17 -1.08 1.49
C ALA A 339 8.33 -2.42 0.73
N PHE A 340 9.54 -2.71 0.19
CA PHE A 340 9.82 -3.90 -0.63
C PHE A 340 10.40 -5.08 0.15
N ALA A 341 10.40 -5.03 1.47
CA ALA A 341 10.93 -6.11 2.30
C ALA A 341 10.21 -7.44 1.97
N ARG A 342 11.00 -8.45 1.59
CA ARG A 342 10.50 -9.82 1.46
C ARG A 342 10.09 -10.30 2.84
N SER A 343 8.92 -10.90 2.94
CA SER A 343 8.55 -11.64 4.14
C SER A 343 9.26 -13.01 4.15
N SER A 344 9.16 -13.73 5.25
CA SER A 344 9.66 -15.09 5.37
C SER A 344 8.57 -16.00 5.90
N ALA A 345 8.63 -17.27 5.56
CA ALA A 345 7.75 -18.30 6.07
C ALA A 345 8.55 -19.53 6.48
N ARG A 346 8.02 -20.30 7.41
CA ARG A 346 8.55 -21.58 7.87
C ARG A 346 7.94 -22.70 7.03
N LEU A 347 8.74 -23.58 6.50
CA LEU A 347 8.23 -24.75 5.75
C LEU A 347 7.45 -25.69 6.68
N GLU A 348 6.26 -26.11 6.27
CA GLU A 348 5.44 -27.10 6.99
C GLU A 348 6.09 -28.46 7.03
N GLY A 349 6.67 -28.89 5.91
CA GLY A 349 7.34 -30.17 5.73
C GLY A 349 8.67 -30.04 4.98
N PRO A 350 9.41 -31.15 4.83
CA PRO A 350 10.62 -31.15 4.01
C PRO A 350 10.31 -30.83 2.55
N PHE A 351 11.21 -30.14 1.87
CA PHE A 351 11.04 -29.77 0.46
C PHE A 351 12.36 -29.91 -0.29
N SER A 352 12.33 -30.62 -1.42
CA SER A 352 13.48 -30.77 -2.30
C SER A 352 13.39 -29.81 -3.49
N HIS A 353 14.27 -28.84 -3.54
CA HIS A 353 14.44 -27.98 -4.71
C HIS A 353 15.52 -28.54 -5.64
N ARG A 354 15.23 -28.58 -6.95
CA ARG A 354 16.17 -28.96 -7.99
C ARG A 354 16.08 -27.96 -9.13
N GLY A 355 17.20 -27.33 -9.47
CA GLY A 355 17.23 -26.39 -10.60
C GLY A 355 18.36 -25.37 -10.56
N ASP A 356 18.71 -24.87 -11.75
CA ASP A 356 19.83 -23.96 -12.01
C ASP A 356 19.50 -22.48 -11.76
N ARG A 357 18.25 -22.17 -11.38
CA ARG A 357 17.72 -20.80 -11.21
C ARG A 357 16.90 -20.68 -9.94
N PRO A 358 16.90 -19.48 -9.32
CA PRO A 358 15.97 -19.18 -8.22
C PRO A 358 14.53 -19.48 -8.66
N THR A 359 13.80 -20.22 -7.81
CA THR A 359 12.44 -20.69 -8.13
C THR A 359 11.44 -20.11 -7.16
N TYR A 360 10.39 -19.49 -7.71
CA TYR A 360 9.22 -19.02 -6.97
C TYR A 360 8.14 -20.08 -7.03
N PHE A 361 7.88 -20.71 -5.90
CA PHE A 361 7.00 -21.89 -5.80
C PHE A 361 5.70 -21.50 -5.06
N PRO A 362 4.50 -21.72 -5.65
CA PRO A 362 3.24 -21.32 -5.03
C PRO A 362 3.04 -22.04 -3.70
N ALA A 363 2.59 -21.33 -2.68
CA ALA A 363 2.35 -21.88 -1.35
C ALA A 363 1.18 -21.18 -0.64
N VAL A 364 0.55 -21.93 0.25
CA VAL A 364 -0.49 -21.42 1.19
C VAL A 364 0.10 -21.25 2.57
N LEU A 365 -0.40 -20.25 3.31
CA LEU A 365 -0.07 -20.02 4.70
C LEU A 365 -1.06 -20.79 5.60
N THR A 366 -0.55 -21.64 6.46
CA THR A 366 -1.39 -22.53 7.26
C THR A 366 -1.57 -22.09 8.70
N THR A 367 -0.78 -21.12 9.19
CA THR A 367 -0.89 -20.57 10.54
C THR A 367 -0.61 -19.07 10.59
N THR A 368 -1.05 -18.41 11.66
CA THR A 368 -0.75 -17.00 11.97
C THR A 368 0.50 -16.83 12.84
N SER A 369 1.34 -17.88 13.03
CA SER A 369 2.60 -17.78 13.77
C SER A 369 3.58 -16.81 13.11
N THR A 370 4.58 -16.34 13.86
CA THR A 370 5.62 -15.44 13.36
C THR A 370 6.99 -16.15 13.39
N PRO A 371 7.60 -16.43 12.24
CA PRO A 371 7.05 -16.32 10.88
C PRO A 371 5.92 -17.33 10.63
N PRO A 372 5.00 -17.05 9.68
CA PRO A 372 3.90 -17.96 9.34
C PRO A 372 4.44 -19.28 8.76
N VAL A 373 3.65 -20.35 8.87
CA VAL A 373 3.97 -21.65 8.28
C VAL A 373 3.40 -21.69 6.86
N ALA A 374 4.22 -22.08 5.90
CA ALA A 374 3.85 -22.21 4.49
C ALA A 374 3.94 -23.64 4.01
N ARG A 375 2.92 -24.09 3.30
CA ARG A 375 2.87 -25.37 2.61
C ARG A 375 2.97 -25.15 1.10
N PRO A 376 4.02 -25.66 0.45
CA PRO A 376 4.11 -25.65 -1.01
C PRO A 376 2.93 -26.39 -1.66
N LEU A 377 2.41 -25.83 -2.77
CA LEU A 377 1.33 -26.45 -3.54
C LEU A 377 1.93 -27.29 -4.68
N GLU A 378 1.43 -28.48 -4.89
CA GLU A 378 1.72 -29.22 -6.12
C GLU A 378 1.16 -28.46 -7.33
N TRP A 379 1.98 -28.20 -8.33
CA TRP A 379 1.61 -27.47 -9.52
C TRP A 379 2.30 -27.98 -10.78
N ALA A 380 1.65 -27.82 -11.93
CA ALA A 380 2.14 -28.30 -13.22
C ALA A 380 3.09 -27.32 -13.94
N GLY A 381 3.55 -26.25 -13.26
CA GLY A 381 4.51 -25.27 -13.81
C GLY A 381 3.89 -23.94 -14.23
N SER A 382 4.60 -23.18 -15.06
CA SER A 382 4.31 -21.77 -15.36
C SER A 382 2.94 -21.48 -16.03
N ALA A 383 2.27 -22.50 -16.54
CA ALA A 383 0.93 -22.39 -17.15
C ALA A 383 -0.20 -22.67 -16.15
N ASP A 384 0.10 -23.22 -14.95
CA ASP A 384 -0.90 -23.67 -13.98
C ASP A 384 -1.42 -22.49 -13.10
N LEU A 385 -2.17 -21.61 -13.74
CA LEU A 385 -2.77 -20.45 -13.06
C LEU A 385 -3.77 -20.88 -11.98
N ARG A 386 -4.49 -21.99 -12.19
CA ARG A 386 -5.47 -22.48 -11.22
C ARG A 386 -4.83 -22.76 -9.86
N ARG A 387 -3.70 -23.47 -9.84
CA ARG A 387 -2.97 -23.75 -8.61
C ARG A 387 -2.33 -22.50 -8.01
N ALA A 388 -1.81 -21.60 -8.85
CA ALA A 388 -1.30 -20.33 -8.36
C ALA A 388 -2.41 -19.45 -7.72
N ALA A 389 -3.65 -19.56 -8.19
CA ALA A 389 -4.79 -18.81 -7.60
C ALA A 389 -5.22 -19.34 -6.22
N GLU A 390 -4.84 -20.56 -5.83
CA GLU A 390 -5.06 -21.11 -4.49
C GLU A 390 -3.98 -20.68 -3.49
N ALA A 391 -2.87 -20.08 -3.95
CA ALA A 391 -1.74 -19.68 -3.12
C ALA A 391 -1.93 -18.31 -2.48
N ASP A 392 -1.39 -18.14 -1.26
CA ASP A 392 -1.27 -16.82 -0.61
C ASP A 392 -0.03 -16.05 -1.12
N GLY A 393 0.91 -16.78 -1.76
CA GLY A 393 2.14 -16.22 -2.31
C GLY A 393 3.08 -17.29 -2.80
N PHE A 394 4.36 -16.93 -2.92
CA PHE A 394 5.39 -17.79 -3.44
C PHE A 394 6.58 -17.92 -2.47
N LEU A 395 6.98 -19.14 -2.16
CA LEU A 395 8.28 -19.44 -1.54
C LEU A 395 9.39 -19.21 -2.56
N ALA A 396 10.43 -18.49 -2.20
CA ALA A 396 11.56 -18.19 -3.07
C ALA A 396 12.75 -19.11 -2.70
N PHE A 397 12.98 -20.14 -3.49
CA PHE A 397 14.11 -21.05 -3.35
C PHE A 397 15.29 -20.57 -4.19
N GLU A 398 16.49 -20.65 -3.62
CA GLU A 398 17.73 -20.28 -4.31
C GLU A 398 18.07 -21.27 -5.44
N ALA A 399 18.91 -20.84 -6.38
CA ALA A 399 19.42 -21.71 -7.43
C ALA A 399 20.31 -22.81 -6.84
N GLY A 400 20.25 -23.98 -7.43
CA GLY A 400 21.00 -25.16 -7.01
C GLY A 400 20.11 -26.25 -6.45
N ASP A 401 20.67 -27.45 -6.36
CA ASP A 401 20.00 -28.59 -5.76
C ASP A 401 20.14 -28.50 -4.23
N ARG A 402 19.02 -28.43 -3.54
CA ARG A 402 18.99 -28.32 -2.08
C ARG A 402 17.78 -29.03 -1.50
N ASP A 403 17.99 -29.74 -0.41
CA ASP A 403 16.96 -30.31 0.43
C ASP A 403 16.77 -29.41 1.65
N TYR A 404 15.56 -28.93 1.84
CA TYR A 404 15.14 -28.07 2.94
C TYR A 404 14.44 -28.94 3.99
N ALA A 405 14.77 -28.72 5.26
CA ALA A 405 14.13 -29.40 6.36
C ALA A 405 12.76 -28.81 6.68
N ALA A 406 11.89 -29.63 7.31
CA ALA A 406 10.68 -29.11 7.93
C ALA A 406 11.04 -28.04 8.99
N GLY A 407 10.31 -26.95 9.01
CA GLY A 407 10.57 -25.84 9.92
C GLY A 407 11.63 -24.85 9.48
N GLU A 408 12.34 -25.10 8.37
CA GLU A 408 13.33 -24.17 7.82
C GLU A 408 12.66 -22.88 7.32
N ILE A 409 13.33 -21.74 7.55
CA ILE A 409 12.81 -20.43 7.14
C ILE A 409 13.26 -20.13 5.71
N VAL A 410 12.29 -19.81 4.86
CA VAL A 410 12.49 -19.49 3.44
C VAL A 410 11.86 -18.12 3.13
N PRO A 411 12.46 -17.29 2.26
CA PRO A 411 11.83 -16.07 1.80
C PRO A 411 10.48 -16.33 1.15
N PHE A 412 9.51 -15.47 1.46
CA PHE A 412 8.14 -15.55 0.95
C PHE A 412 7.74 -14.26 0.26
N LEU A 413 7.18 -14.36 -0.93
CA LEU A 413 6.66 -13.27 -1.74
C LEU A 413 5.13 -13.30 -1.68
N PRO A 414 4.46 -12.45 -0.90
CA PRO A 414 3.01 -12.43 -0.81
C PRO A 414 2.37 -11.91 -2.10
N MET A 415 1.17 -12.39 -2.42
CA MET A 415 0.38 -11.88 -3.55
C MET A 415 -0.39 -10.62 -3.20
N GLY A 416 -0.82 -10.46 -1.96
CA GLY A 416 -1.54 -9.30 -1.48
C GLY A 416 -0.90 -8.63 -0.28
#